data_19d1875d98b9198df2c5ee4ed0493e9b
#
_entry.id   19d1875d98b9198df2c5ee4ed0493e9b
#
_cell.length_a   1.000
_cell.length_b   1.000
_cell.length_c   1.000
_cell.angle_alpha   90.00
_cell.angle_beta   90.00
_cell.angle_gamma   90.00
#
_symmetry.space_group_name_H-M   'P 1'
#
loop_
_entity.id
_entity.type
_entity.pdbx_description
1 polymer ?
#
loop_
_entity_poly.entity_id
_entity_poly.type
_entity_poly.pdbx_seq_one_letter_code
_entity_poly.pdbx_strand_id
1 'polypeptide(L)'
;MLAHESHHASPENPIYNLSLNTFTLEEWYKMEGTAEYFSLSLYPDKRWWKDNFPTDVETNYWDQCKEHLKSTDDNLKSQLCFGSEKRVIPVFAGYSFALNLVSNYVSSKNKDISDIRELFTIEPSEFIEYYKLNLNL
;
A
#
# COMPACT_ATOMS: atom_id res chain seq x y z
N MET A 1 13.61 -6.57 -3.61
CA MET A 1 13.39 -5.82 -4.86
C MET A 1 12.87 -6.72 -5.99
N LEU A 2 13.62 -7.76 -6.40
CA LEU A 2 13.20 -8.61 -7.51
C LEU A 2 11.82 -9.25 -7.34
N ALA A 3 11.50 -9.79 -6.16
CA ALA A 3 10.20 -10.38 -5.88
C ALA A 3 9.06 -9.33 -5.96
N HIS A 4 9.31 -8.12 -5.47
CA HIS A 4 8.38 -6.99 -5.55
C HIS A 4 8.08 -6.66 -7.03
N GLU A 5 9.12 -6.49 -7.83
CA GLU A 5 8.96 -6.17 -9.26
C GLU A 5 8.32 -7.32 -10.05
N SER A 6 8.61 -8.57 -9.68
CA SER A 6 7.97 -9.74 -10.30
C SER A 6 6.46 -9.76 -10.03
N HIS A 7 6.03 -9.31 -8.86
CA HIS A 7 4.60 -9.19 -8.52
C HIS A 7 3.91 -8.18 -9.44
N HIS A 8 4.53 -7.00 -9.65
CA HIS A 8 3.99 -5.99 -10.57
C HIS A 8 3.88 -6.51 -12.00
N ALA A 9 4.85 -7.29 -12.45
CA ALA A 9 4.92 -7.81 -13.80
C ALA A 9 4.03 -9.03 -14.05
N SER A 10 3.34 -9.56 -13.05
CA SER A 10 2.47 -10.72 -13.20
C SER A 10 1.30 -10.41 -14.14
N PRO A 11 1.07 -11.24 -15.21
CA PRO A 11 -0.07 -11.04 -16.10
C PRO A 11 -1.43 -11.23 -15.41
N GLU A 12 -1.46 -11.92 -14.29
CA GLU A 12 -2.68 -12.14 -13.49
C GLU A 12 -3.03 -10.92 -12.63
N ASN A 13 -2.09 -9.98 -12.46
CA ASN A 13 -2.31 -8.77 -11.68
C ASN A 13 -3.13 -7.77 -12.51
N PRO A 14 -4.37 -7.43 -12.09
CA PRO A 14 -5.22 -6.51 -12.86
C PRO A 14 -4.64 -5.11 -13.00
N ILE A 15 -3.72 -4.74 -12.12
CA ILE A 15 -3.05 -3.44 -12.14
C ILE A 15 -2.00 -3.34 -13.24
N TYR A 16 -1.58 -4.47 -13.81
CA TYR A 16 -0.62 -4.51 -14.90
C TYR A 16 -0.99 -3.58 -16.06
N ASN A 17 -2.28 -3.40 -16.33
CA ASN A 17 -2.78 -2.61 -17.45
C ASN A 17 -3.06 -1.13 -17.09
N LEU A 18 -2.83 -0.70 -15.85
CA LEU A 18 -3.06 0.69 -15.47
C LEU A 18 -1.94 1.59 -15.99
N SER A 19 -2.34 2.71 -16.58
CA SER A 19 -1.38 3.74 -16.97
C SER A 19 -0.96 4.56 -15.74
N LEU A 20 0.31 4.96 -15.69
CA LEU A 20 0.88 5.73 -14.58
C LEU A 20 0.11 7.03 -14.28
N ASN A 21 -0.59 7.59 -15.27
CA ASN A 21 -1.26 8.87 -15.14
C ASN A 21 -2.73 8.77 -14.69
N THR A 22 -3.30 7.58 -14.68
CA THR A 22 -4.74 7.39 -14.44
C THR A 22 -5.09 6.63 -13.17
N PHE A 23 -4.13 6.00 -12.51
CA PHE A 23 -4.40 5.28 -11.27
C PHE A 23 -4.73 6.25 -10.13
N THR A 24 -5.66 5.82 -9.27
CA THR A 24 -5.98 6.54 -8.04
C THR A 24 -4.96 6.24 -6.94
N LEU A 25 -4.94 7.07 -5.89
CA LEU A 25 -4.05 6.85 -4.76
C LEU A 25 -4.31 5.48 -4.09
N GLU A 26 -5.57 5.07 -3.92
CA GLU A 26 -5.87 3.77 -3.31
C GLU A 26 -5.47 2.59 -4.20
N GLU A 27 -5.52 2.74 -5.53
CA GLU A 27 -5.00 1.74 -6.45
C GLU A 27 -3.47 1.60 -6.32
N TRP A 28 -2.78 2.71 -6.13
CA TRP A 28 -1.34 2.69 -5.86
C TRP A 28 -1.03 1.95 -4.55
N TYR A 29 -1.82 2.18 -3.49
CA TYR A 29 -1.64 1.45 -2.23
C TYR A 29 -1.82 -0.05 -2.40
N LYS A 30 -2.84 -0.46 -3.15
CA LYS A 30 -3.03 -1.89 -3.46
C LYS A 30 -1.82 -2.43 -4.21
N MET A 31 -1.38 -1.74 -5.25
CA MET A 31 -0.27 -2.16 -6.10
C MET A 31 1.01 -2.36 -5.29
N GLU A 32 1.42 -1.34 -4.57
CA GLU A 32 2.68 -1.38 -3.80
C GLU A 32 2.56 -2.23 -2.55
N GLY A 33 1.45 -2.16 -1.84
CA GLY A 33 1.22 -2.92 -0.61
C GLY A 33 1.19 -4.43 -0.85
N THR A 34 0.52 -4.88 -1.92
CA THR A 34 0.49 -6.31 -2.26
C THR A 34 1.84 -6.80 -2.76
N ALA A 35 2.57 -5.98 -3.52
CA ALA A 35 3.92 -6.34 -3.98
C ALA A 35 4.90 -6.47 -2.81
N GLU A 36 4.84 -5.55 -1.83
CA GLU A 36 5.66 -5.64 -0.63
C GLU A 36 5.27 -6.82 0.26
N TYR A 37 3.99 -7.04 0.45
CA TYR A 37 3.50 -8.20 1.19
C TYR A 37 4.03 -9.51 0.59
N PHE A 38 3.96 -9.64 -0.74
CA PHE A 38 4.52 -10.78 -1.47
C PHE A 38 6.03 -10.91 -1.24
N SER A 39 6.77 -9.82 -1.43
CA SER A 39 8.22 -9.82 -1.28
C SER A 39 8.64 -10.25 0.14
N LEU A 40 7.99 -9.71 1.17
CA LEU A 40 8.30 -10.03 2.55
C LEU A 40 7.83 -11.42 2.97
N SER A 41 6.82 -11.99 2.31
CA SER A 41 6.43 -13.39 2.55
C SER A 41 7.52 -14.36 2.11
N LEU A 42 8.29 -14.02 1.08
CA LEU A 42 9.42 -14.82 0.60
C LEU A 42 10.73 -14.49 1.31
N TYR A 43 10.94 -13.22 1.62
CA TYR A 43 12.19 -12.70 2.18
C TYR A 43 11.90 -11.76 3.36
N PRO A 44 11.52 -12.27 4.53
CA PRO A 44 11.06 -11.46 5.67
C PRO A 44 12.05 -10.40 6.13
N ASP A 45 13.35 -10.65 5.97
CA ASP A 45 14.41 -9.78 6.45
C ASP A 45 14.95 -8.83 5.36
N LYS A 46 14.30 -8.79 4.19
CA LYS A 46 14.80 -8.04 3.02
C LYS A 46 13.94 -6.84 2.67
N ARG A 47 13.58 -6.05 3.68
CA ARG A 47 12.93 -4.76 3.45
C ARG A 47 13.94 -3.76 2.90
N TRP A 48 13.57 -3.02 1.85
CA TRP A 48 14.45 -2.05 1.19
C TRP A 48 14.31 -0.62 1.75
N TRP A 49 13.43 -0.41 2.73
CA TRP A 49 13.37 0.81 3.53
C TRP A 49 13.45 0.45 5.02
N LYS A 50 13.60 1.47 5.88
CA LYS A 50 13.64 1.28 7.33
C LYS A 50 12.35 0.63 7.85
N ASP A 51 12.45 0.06 9.03
CA ASP A 51 11.33 -0.52 9.77
C ASP A 51 10.17 0.46 9.91
N ASN A 52 9.05 -0.06 10.40
CA ASN A 52 7.81 0.68 10.57
C ASN A 52 8.03 2.07 11.16
N PHE A 53 7.38 3.06 10.59
CA PHE A 53 7.38 4.40 11.14
C PHE A 53 6.61 4.44 12.47
N PRO A 54 6.95 5.38 13.38
CA PRO A 54 6.18 5.60 14.61
C PRO A 54 4.70 5.89 14.32
N THR A 55 3.84 5.59 15.32
CA THR A 55 2.38 5.76 15.20
C THR A 55 1.97 7.19 14.83
N ASP A 56 2.68 8.19 15.34
CA ASP A 56 2.41 9.59 15.03
C ASP A 56 2.68 9.93 13.56
N VAL A 57 3.71 9.33 12.95
CA VAL A 57 3.98 9.47 11.51
C VAL A 57 2.86 8.85 10.69
N GLU A 58 2.40 7.66 11.06
CA GLU A 58 1.30 6.98 10.37
C GLU A 58 -0.01 7.76 10.51
N THR A 59 -0.31 8.28 11.69
CA THR A 59 -1.50 9.09 11.95
C THR A 59 -1.49 10.36 11.10
N ASN A 60 -0.36 11.08 11.07
CA ASN A 60 -0.21 12.25 10.21
C ASN A 60 -0.38 11.91 8.73
N TYR A 61 0.18 10.77 8.30
CA TYR A 61 0.05 10.31 6.93
C TYR A 61 -1.43 10.04 6.58
N TRP A 62 -2.13 9.27 7.42
CA TRP A 62 -3.55 8.97 7.23
C TRP A 62 -4.40 10.23 7.14
N ASP A 63 -4.19 11.17 8.06
CA ASP A 63 -4.93 12.43 8.07
C ASP A 63 -4.78 13.23 6.76
N GLN A 64 -3.64 13.09 6.10
CA GLN A 64 -3.39 13.78 4.83
C GLN A 64 -3.88 13.00 3.61
N CYS A 65 -3.93 11.68 3.65
CA CYS A 65 -4.30 10.89 2.47
C CYS A 65 -5.80 10.52 2.42
N LYS A 66 -6.48 10.44 3.55
CA LYS A 66 -7.86 9.92 3.65
C LYS A 66 -8.89 10.62 2.77
N GLU A 67 -8.72 11.90 2.51
CA GLU A 67 -9.61 12.69 1.66
C GLU A 67 -9.25 12.62 0.16
N HIS A 68 -8.15 11.94 -0.18
CA HIS A 68 -7.58 11.94 -1.52
C HIS A 68 -7.45 10.55 -2.15
N LEU A 69 -8.11 9.55 -1.56
CA LEU A 69 -7.97 8.14 -1.97
C LEU A 69 -8.36 7.89 -3.43
N LYS A 70 -9.32 8.66 -3.93
CA LYS A 70 -9.78 8.57 -5.33
C LYS A 70 -9.07 9.56 -6.27
N SER A 71 -8.12 10.32 -5.76
CA SER A 71 -7.42 11.33 -6.57
C SER A 71 -6.48 10.69 -7.58
N THR A 72 -6.44 11.27 -8.77
CA THR A 72 -5.48 10.99 -9.83
C THR A 72 -4.49 12.14 -10.05
N ASP A 73 -4.55 13.18 -9.22
CA ASP A 73 -3.66 14.34 -9.31
C ASP A 73 -2.19 13.92 -9.11
N ASP A 74 -1.36 14.17 -10.11
CA ASP A 74 0.02 13.70 -10.11
C ASP A 74 0.90 14.36 -9.03
N ASN A 75 0.71 15.65 -8.77
CA ASN A 75 1.48 16.34 -7.75
C ASN A 75 1.15 15.81 -6.35
N LEU A 76 -0.14 15.65 -6.07
CA LEU A 76 -0.61 15.14 -4.79
C LEU A 76 -0.18 13.69 -4.58
N LYS A 77 -0.37 12.84 -5.60
CA LYS A 77 0.09 11.44 -5.55
C LYS A 77 1.59 11.35 -5.31
N SER A 78 2.38 12.16 -6.01
CA SER A 78 3.83 12.16 -5.86
C SER A 78 4.25 12.50 -4.42
N GLN A 79 3.62 13.49 -3.80
CA GLN A 79 3.93 13.87 -2.42
C GLN A 79 3.54 12.78 -1.43
N LEU A 80 2.37 12.17 -1.60
CA LEU A 80 1.89 11.11 -0.70
C LEU A 80 2.62 9.78 -0.92
N CYS A 81 2.95 9.45 -2.16
CA CYS A 81 3.63 8.20 -2.48
C CYS A 81 5.12 8.22 -2.14
N PHE A 82 5.80 9.33 -2.38
CA PHE A 82 7.27 9.40 -2.35
C PHE A 82 7.84 10.32 -1.28
N GLY A 83 6.99 10.99 -0.51
CA GLY A 83 7.41 11.87 0.56
C GLY A 83 7.34 13.35 0.20
N SER A 84 7.25 14.19 1.22
CA SER A 84 7.13 15.63 1.09
C SER A 84 7.60 16.32 2.38
N GLU A 85 8.61 17.14 2.30
CA GLU A 85 9.05 17.95 3.45
C GLU A 85 7.94 18.92 3.89
N LYS A 86 7.28 19.55 2.93
CA LYS A 86 6.19 20.50 3.19
C LYS A 86 5.04 19.87 3.98
N ARG A 87 4.73 18.61 3.70
CA ARG A 87 3.66 17.87 4.37
C ARG A 87 4.15 17.06 5.57
N VAL A 88 5.45 17.11 5.86
CA VAL A 88 6.07 16.30 6.92
C VAL A 88 5.81 14.81 6.68
N ILE A 89 5.95 14.38 5.44
CA ILE A 89 5.81 12.97 5.03
C ILE A 89 7.21 12.43 4.72
N PRO A 90 7.73 11.48 5.53
CA PRO A 90 9.01 10.85 5.24
C PRO A 90 9.02 10.09 3.91
N VAL A 91 10.18 9.99 3.29
CA VAL A 91 10.40 9.10 2.15
C VAL A 91 10.01 7.67 2.58
N PHE A 92 9.32 6.94 1.72
CA PHE A 92 8.82 5.58 1.96
C PHE A 92 7.64 5.47 2.95
N ALA A 93 7.15 6.56 3.55
CA ALA A 93 5.96 6.49 4.40
C ALA A 93 4.74 5.94 3.66
N GLY A 94 4.58 6.30 2.39
CA GLY A 94 3.53 5.76 1.52
C GLY A 94 3.63 4.26 1.32
N TYR A 95 4.83 3.74 1.11
CA TYR A 95 5.08 2.30 0.98
C TYR A 95 4.80 1.56 2.29
N SER A 96 5.23 2.12 3.42
CA SER A 96 4.96 1.55 4.74
C SER A 96 3.46 1.51 5.02
N PHE A 97 2.74 2.59 4.72
CA PHE A 97 1.29 2.66 4.86
C PHE A 97 0.59 1.63 3.96
N ALA A 98 0.99 1.53 2.69
CA ALA A 98 0.44 0.55 1.76
C ALA A 98 0.61 -0.89 2.26
N LEU A 99 1.79 -1.23 2.76
CA LEU A 99 2.04 -2.54 3.36
C LEU A 99 1.14 -2.78 4.58
N ASN A 100 0.97 -1.78 5.44
CA ASN A 100 0.11 -1.88 6.62
C ASN A 100 -1.35 -2.12 6.26
N LEU A 101 -1.86 -1.49 5.19
CA LEU A 101 -3.21 -1.75 4.70
C LEU A 101 -3.41 -3.23 4.35
N VAL A 102 -2.48 -3.79 3.60
CA VAL A 102 -2.56 -5.19 3.17
C VAL A 102 -2.40 -6.13 4.37
N SER A 103 -1.43 -5.88 5.24
CA SER A 103 -1.19 -6.69 6.44
C SER A 103 -2.40 -6.69 7.39
N ASN A 104 -3.03 -5.53 7.60
CA ASN A 104 -4.26 -5.42 8.39
C ASN A 104 -5.41 -6.22 7.79
N TYR A 105 -5.58 -6.13 6.48
CA TYR A 105 -6.61 -6.88 5.77
C TYR A 105 -6.43 -8.38 5.97
N VAL A 106 -5.22 -8.88 5.71
CA VAL A 106 -4.89 -10.30 5.85
C VAL A 106 -5.12 -10.79 7.28
N SER A 107 -4.65 -10.04 8.27
CA SER A 107 -4.82 -10.36 9.69
C SER A 107 -6.30 -10.36 10.10
N SER A 108 -7.08 -9.36 9.64
CA SER A 108 -8.51 -9.23 9.96
C SER A 108 -9.36 -10.35 9.38
N LYS A 109 -8.94 -10.92 8.25
CA LYS A 109 -9.63 -12.06 7.64
C LYS A 109 -9.26 -13.39 8.29
N ASN A 110 -8.29 -13.40 9.20
CA ASN A 110 -7.78 -14.62 9.82
C ASN A 110 -7.37 -15.67 8.78
N LYS A 111 -6.91 -15.21 7.62
CA LYS A 111 -6.50 -16.05 6.50
C LYS A 111 -5.00 -16.27 6.55
N ASP A 112 -4.63 -17.55 6.56
CA ASP A 112 -3.35 -17.96 6.01
C ASP A 112 -3.50 -17.82 4.49
N ILE A 113 -3.02 -16.71 3.92
CA ILE A 113 -3.05 -16.55 2.48
C ILE A 113 -1.92 -17.40 1.90
N SER A 114 -2.24 -18.66 1.68
CA SER A 114 -1.36 -19.59 0.97
C SER A 114 -1.27 -19.26 -0.53
N ASP A 115 -2.27 -18.56 -1.09
CA ASP A 115 -2.26 -18.09 -2.47
C ASP A 115 -2.37 -16.55 -2.51
N ILE A 116 -1.24 -15.90 -2.70
CA ILE A 116 -1.13 -14.44 -2.78
C ILE A 116 -1.94 -13.86 -3.95
N ARG A 117 -2.25 -14.66 -4.98
CA ARG A 117 -3.09 -14.21 -6.09
C ARG A 117 -4.49 -13.83 -5.66
N GLU A 118 -4.99 -14.33 -4.53
CA GLU A 118 -6.27 -13.89 -3.97
C GLU A 118 -6.31 -12.38 -3.75
N LEU A 119 -5.17 -11.76 -3.40
CA LEU A 119 -5.09 -10.31 -3.18
C LEU A 119 -5.34 -9.50 -4.46
N PHE A 120 -5.12 -10.08 -5.64
CA PHE A 120 -5.37 -9.41 -6.92
C PHE A 120 -6.85 -9.09 -7.13
N THR A 121 -7.75 -9.91 -6.57
CA THR A 121 -9.20 -9.77 -6.75
C THR A 121 -9.85 -8.81 -5.76
N ILE A 122 -9.11 -8.38 -4.73
CA ILE A 122 -9.63 -7.49 -3.70
C ILE A 122 -9.66 -6.05 -4.23
N GLU A 123 -10.80 -5.39 -4.11
CA GLU A 123 -10.91 -3.98 -4.49
C GLU A 123 -10.06 -3.10 -3.58
N PRO A 124 -9.40 -2.06 -4.12
CA PRO A 124 -8.58 -1.16 -3.30
C PRO A 124 -9.32 -0.60 -2.09
N SER A 125 -10.60 -0.25 -2.26
CA SER A 125 -11.44 0.27 -1.19
C SER A 125 -11.63 -0.69 -0.02
N GLU A 126 -11.56 -2.00 -0.24
CA GLU A 126 -11.71 -2.98 0.83
C GLU A 126 -10.55 -2.90 1.82
N PHE A 127 -9.32 -2.72 1.35
CA PHE A 127 -8.17 -2.53 2.23
C PHE A 127 -8.35 -1.29 3.12
N ILE A 128 -8.89 -0.21 2.54
CA ILE A 128 -9.15 1.03 3.25
C ILE A 128 -10.24 0.83 4.32
N GLU A 129 -11.33 0.14 4.00
CA GLU A 129 -12.42 -0.09 4.96
C GLU A 129 -11.95 -0.92 6.16
N TYR A 130 -11.15 -1.96 5.94
CA TYR A 130 -10.56 -2.74 7.04
C TYR A 130 -9.62 -1.91 7.90
N TYR A 131 -8.85 -1.03 7.31
CA TYR A 131 -8.01 -0.10 8.05
C TYR A 131 -8.83 0.83 8.94
N LYS A 132 -9.89 1.43 8.39
CA LYS A 132 -10.81 2.29 9.16
C LYS A 132 -11.46 1.56 10.34
N LEU A 133 -11.87 0.32 10.14
CA LEU A 133 -12.44 -0.49 11.22
C LEU A 133 -11.45 -0.67 12.37
N ASN A 134 -10.19 -0.88 12.07
CA ASN A 134 -9.14 -1.03 13.07
C ASN A 134 -8.84 0.28 13.81
N LEU A 135 -9.00 1.44 13.15
CA LEU A 135 -8.83 2.74 13.82
C LEU A 135 -9.92 3.03 14.85
N ASN A 136 -11.11 2.49 14.67
CA ASN A 136 -12.27 2.73 15.54
C ASN A 136 -12.36 1.73 16.72
N LEU A 137 -11.39 0.85 16.81
CA LEU A 137 -11.27 -0.07 17.95
C LEU A 137 -10.42 0.55 19.05
#